data_4e80c224b74c6cc424e65b2078d660a4
#
_entry.id   4e80c224b74c6cc424e65b2078d660a4
#
_cell.length_a   1.000
_cell.length_b   1.000
_cell.length_c   1.000
_cell.angle_alpha   90.00
_cell.angle_beta   90.00
_cell.angle_gamma   90.00
#
_symmetry.space_group_name_H-M   'P 1'
#
loop_
_entity.id
_entity.type
_entity.pdbx_description
1 polymer ?
#
loop_
_entity_poly.entity_id
_entity_poly.type
_entity_poly.pdbx_seq_one_letter_code
_entity_poly.pdbx_strand_id
1 'polypeptide(L)'
;MRTSAEEGATEEEFRTDMTYLAHLWKEIQQKAREAKGPKLLYQDLTLSQRVLRDLVHEETASIEVDERSEFKALQAFARQFVPTAAEKLHFYEGETPLFELYGIDAELEKALGRRVDLKSGGYLVFDQTEAMTTIDVNTGAYVGKRDFSDTVFKTNLEAAQVIARQLRLRNLGGIIIVDFIDMAKDEHREAVLSELRRAVAHDRTKMTVSGFNELGLVAMTRKRTRESLAHVLCETCPICGGRGEIKTARTVCYEILREIVRLSKQYKDMKEYRILASQTVIDLLLEEESQALELLQQSVERPILLEVEAAYSQEEWDVILA
;
A
#
# COMPACT_ATOMS: atom_id res chain seq x y z
N MET A 1 -18.13 -3.05 -28.70
CA MET A 1 -17.31 -2.26 -27.78
C MET A 1 -17.83 -2.49 -26.36
N ARG A 2 -16.98 -2.72 -25.37
CA ARG A 2 -17.42 -2.77 -23.97
C ARG A 2 -17.47 -1.36 -23.40
N THR A 3 -18.41 -1.06 -22.53
CA THR A 3 -18.58 0.25 -21.85
C THR A 3 -17.31 0.80 -21.22
N SER A 4 -16.38 -0.07 -20.77
CA SER A 4 -15.07 0.34 -20.27
C SER A 4 -14.14 0.98 -21.30
N ALA A 5 -14.43 0.87 -22.58
CA ALA A 5 -13.67 1.46 -23.67
C ALA A 5 -14.25 2.81 -24.15
N GLU A 6 -15.46 3.18 -23.71
CA GLU A 6 -16.11 4.44 -24.11
C GLU A 6 -15.61 5.66 -23.35
N GLU A 7 -14.98 5.46 -22.19
CA GLU A 7 -14.60 6.56 -21.32
C GLU A 7 -13.10 6.88 -21.42
N GLY A 8 -12.74 7.78 -22.31
CA GLY A 8 -11.43 8.45 -22.33
C GLY A 8 -10.40 7.93 -23.32
N ALA A 9 -10.71 6.92 -24.16
CA ALA A 9 -9.80 6.47 -25.20
C ALA A 9 -9.89 7.36 -26.46
N THR A 10 -8.74 7.70 -27.00
CA THR A 10 -8.64 8.45 -28.26
C THR A 10 -8.93 7.57 -29.48
N GLU A 11 -9.28 8.19 -30.62
CA GLU A 11 -9.49 7.45 -31.88
C GLU A 11 -8.22 6.68 -32.30
N GLU A 12 -7.06 7.21 -32.01
CA GLU A 12 -5.77 6.61 -32.35
C GLU A 12 -5.48 5.34 -31.49
N GLU A 13 -5.79 5.38 -30.20
CA GLU A 13 -5.71 4.20 -29.33
C GLU A 13 -6.66 3.09 -29.81
N PHE A 14 -7.88 3.42 -30.21
CA PHE A 14 -8.81 2.45 -30.79
C PHE A 14 -8.29 1.84 -32.10
N ARG A 15 -7.68 2.62 -32.95
CA ARG A 15 -7.10 2.13 -34.21
C ARG A 15 -5.94 1.17 -33.94
N THR A 16 -5.10 1.49 -32.98
CA THR A 16 -3.98 0.64 -32.56
C THR A 16 -4.47 -0.70 -32.01
N ASP A 17 -5.45 -0.68 -31.11
CA ASP A 17 -6.05 -1.89 -30.55
C ASP A 17 -6.74 -2.75 -31.61
N MET A 18 -7.49 -2.13 -32.53
CA MET A 18 -8.12 -2.86 -33.62
C MET A 18 -7.10 -3.53 -34.52
N THR A 19 -6.01 -2.86 -34.81
CA THR A 19 -4.93 -3.40 -35.68
C THR A 19 -4.25 -4.58 -34.98
N TYR A 20 -3.95 -4.45 -33.69
CA TYR A 20 -3.41 -5.53 -32.85
C TYR A 20 -4.33 -6.76 -32.84
N LEU A 21 -5.62 -6.57 -32.54
CA LEU A 21 -6.59 -7.66 -32.46
C LEU A 21 -6.82 -8.34 -33.84
N ALA A 22 -6.84 -7.58 -34.90
CA ALA A 22 -6.98 -8.12 -36.27
C ALA A 22 -5.76 -8.98 -36.64
N HIS A 23 -4.56 -8.55 -36.27
CA HIS A 23 -3.33 -9.31 -36.49
C HIS A 23 -3.30 -10.59 -35.65
N LEU A 24 -3.59 -10.50 -34.38
CA LEU A 24 -3.69 -11.65 -33.49
C LEU A 24 -4.70 -12.68 -33.98
N TRP A 25 -5.86 -12.23 -34.43
CA TRP A 25 -6.90 -13.13 -34.96
C TRP A 25 -6.43 -13.88 -36.22
N LYS A 26 -5.74 -13.21 -37.16
CA LYS A 26 -5.15 -13.85 -38.32
C LYS A 26 -4.14 -14.95 -37.94
N GLU A 27 -3.29 -14.69 -36.96
CA GLU A 27 -2.36 -15.70 -36.47
C GLU A 27 -3.06 -16.92 -35.85
N ILE A 28 -4.07 -16.69 -35.01
CA ILE A 28 -4.83 -17.78 -34.41
C ILE A 28 -5.47 -18.64 -35.49
N GLN A 29 -6.06 -17.99 -36.52
CA GLN A 29 -6.63 -18.70 -37.68
C GLN A 29 -5.61 -19.49 -38.49
N GLN A 30 -4.41 -18.94 -38.67
CA GLN A 30 -3.34 -19.63 -39.37
C GLN A 30 -2.88 -20.86 -38.57
N LYS A 31 -2.60 -20.69 -37.28
CA LYS A 31 -2.22 -21.79 -36.38
C LYS A 31 -3.30 -22.90 -36.33
N ALA A 32 -4.59 -22.50 -36.37
CA ALA A 32 -5.71 -23.43 -36.38
C ALA A 32 -5.77 -24.27 -37.65
N ARG A 33 -5.46 -23.66 -38.83
CA ARG A 33 -5.41 -24.38 -40.12
C ARG A 33 -4.24 -25.34 -40.21
N GLU A 34 -3.11 -25.00 -39.58
CA GLU A 34 -1.89 -25.83 -39.59
C GLU A 34 -1.92 -26.96 -38.53
N ALA A 35 -2.82 -26.88 -37.57
CA ALA A 35 -2.95 -27.85 -36.49
C ALA A 35 -3.51 -29.17 -36.98
N LYS A 36 -2.77 -30.28 -36.82
CA LYS A 36 -3.19 -31.64 -37.20
C LYS A 36 -3.78 -32.43 -36.01
N GLY A 37 -4.15 -31.77 -34.92
CA GLY A 37 -4.68 -32.38 -33.70
C GLY A 37 -4.86 -31.35 -32.59
N PRO A 38 -5.18 -31.74 -31.36
CA PRO A 38 -5.30 -30.82 -30.23
C PRO A 38 -3.98 -30.05 -30.03
N LYS A 39 -3.99 -28.74 -30.20
CA LYS A 39 -2.84 -27.84 -30.04
C LYS A 39 -3.27 -26.55 -29.39
N LEU A 40 -2.45 -26.01 -28.51
CA LEU A 40 -2.62 -24.67 -27.96
C LEU A 40 -2.47 -23.64 -29.10
N LEU A 41 -3.55 -22.93 -29.43
CA LEU A 41 -3.57 -21.95 -30.49
C LEU A 41 -3.20 -20.55 -29.98
N TYR A 42 -3.63 -20.24 -28.77
CA TYR A 42 -3.40 -18.94 -28.13
C TYR A 42 -3.26 -19.11 -26.62
N GLN A 43 -2.34 -18.38 -26.04
CA GLN A 43 -2.17 -18.21 -24.60
C GLN A 43 -2.22 -16.72 -24.31
N ASP A 44 -2.81 -16.32 -23.21
CA ASP A 44 -2.82 -14.92 -22.79
C ASP A 44 -1.40 -14.39 -22.58
N LEU A 45 -1.23 -13.08 -22.78
CA LEU A 45 0.08 -12.43 -22.69
C LEU A 45 0.70 -12.60 -21.32
N THR A 46 2.01 -12.82 -21.27
CA THR A 46 2.79 -12.73 -20.05
C THR A 46 2.75 -11.31 -19.48
N LEU A 47 3.15 -11.15 -18.22
CA LEU A 47 3.21 -9.82 -17.60
C LEU A 47 4.09 -8.86 -18.41
N SER A 48 5.27 -9.32 -18.81
CA SER A 48 6.25 -8.54 -19.58
C SER A 48 5.70 -8.13 -20.94
N GLN A 49 5.00 -9.03 -21.64
CA GLN A 49 4.34 -8.72 -22.91
C GLN A 49 3.21 -7.70 -22.75
N ARG A 50 2.43 -7.79 -21.65
CA ARG A 50 1.42 -6.77 -21.32
C ARG A 50 2.06 -5.41 -21.05
N VAL A 51 3.18 -5.37 -20.34
CA VAL A 51 3.94 -4.12 -20.11
C VAL A 51 4.35 -3.50 -21.43
N LEU A 52 4.89 -4.28 -22.37
CA LEU A 52 5.25 -3.77 -23.70
C LEU A 52 4.05 -3.22 -24.47
N ARG A 53 2.90 -3.89 -24.42
CA ARG A 53 1.69 -3.45 -25.12
C ARG A 53 1.05 -2.22 -24.48
N ASP A 54 0.96 -2.19 -23.13
CA ASP A 54 0.11 -1.26 -22.43
C ASP A 54 0.86 -0.03 -21.89
N LEU A 55 2.17 -0.15 -21.60
CA LEU A 55 2.93 0.90 -20.92
C LEU A 55 3.98 1.59 -21.78
N VAL A 56 4.33 1.02 -22.93
CA VAL A 56 5.30 1.65 -23.83
C VAL A 56 4.62 2.71 -24.69
N HIS A 57 5.17 3.91 -24.69
CA HIS A 57 4.68 5.06 -25.45
C HIS A 57 5.86 5.87 -26.02
N GLU A 58 5.58 6.97 -26.69
CA GLU A 58 6.60 7.78 -27.36
C GLU A 58 7.70 8.28 -26.42
N GLU A 59 7.33 8.66 -25.18
CA GLU A 59 8.27 9.17 -24.16
C GLU A 59 9.14 8.06 -23.52
N THR A 60 8.86 6.78 -23.77
CA THR A 60 9.70 5.68 -23.30
C THR A 60 11.06 5.74 -23.98
N ALA A 61 12.13 5.98 -23.23
CA ALA A 61 13.48 6.12 -23.76
C ALA A 61 14.13 4.76 -24.05
N SER A 62 14.12 3.84 -23.10
CA SER A 62 14.67 2.49 -23.22
C SER A 62 13.87 1.47 -22.41
N ILE A 63 14.00 0.20 -22.76
CA ILE A 63 13.43 -0.95 -22.08
C ILE A 63 14.56 -1.96 -21.92
N GLU A 64 14.95 -2.24 -20.68
CA GLU A 64 16.06 -3.13 -20.40
C GLU A 64 15.57 -4.44 -19.81
N VAL A 65 16.16 -5.54 -20.25
CA VAL A 65 15.83 -6.91 -19.83
C VAL A 65 17.12 -7.67 -19.58
N ASP A 66 17.29 -8.23 -18.38
CA ASP A 66 18.49 -8.93 -17.93
C ASP A 66 18.42 -10.46 -18.12
N GLU A 67 17.25 -11.00 -18.41
CA GLU A 67 17.09 -12.43 -18.70
C GLU A 67 17.04 -12.66 -20.22
N ARG A 68 18.00 -13.47 -20.73
CA ARG A 68 18.21 -13.65 -22.18
C ARG A 68 17.07 -14.36 -22.92
N SER A 69 16.40 -15.28 -22.29
CA SER A 69 15.27 -15.99 -22.90
C SER A 69 14.06 -15.08 -23.01
N GLU A 70 13.78 -14.31 -21.95
CA GLU A 70 12.72 -13.32 -21.92
C GLU A 70 12.96 -12.19 -22.93
N PHE A 71 14.19 -11.66 -23.01
CA PHE A 71 14.57 -10.67 -24.02
C PHE A 71 14.23 -11.14 -25.44
N LYS A 72 14.61 -12.40 -25.81
CA LYS A 72 14.31 -12.96 -27.12
C LYS A 72 12.78 -13.07 -27.36
N ALA A 73 12.04 -13.53 -26.36
CA ALA A 73 10.59 -13.66 -26.44
C ALA A 73 9.92 -12.30 -26.62
N LEU A 74 10.36 -11.29 -25.84
CA LEU A 74 9.87 -9.92 -25.93
C LEU A 74 10.25 -9.24 -27.25
N GLN A 75 11.46 -9.48 -27.75
CA GLN A 75 11.89 -8.95 -29.03
C GLN A 75 11.06 -9.52 -30.19
N ALA A 76 10.75 -10.82 -30.18
CA ALA A 76 9.90 -11.45 -31.18
C ALA A 76 8.47 -10.87 -31.09
N PHE A 77 7.92 -10.76 -29.90
CA PHE A 77 6.59 -10.17 -29.67
C PHE A 77 6.54 -8.70 -30.10
N ALA A 78 7.53 -7.89 -29.70
CA ALA A 78 7.58 -6.48 -30.04
C ALA A 78 7.65 -6.24 -31.55
N ARG A 79 8.53 -6.97 -32.27
CA ARG A 79 8.63 -6.86 -33.75
C ARG A 79 7.32 -7.14 -34.45
N GLN A 80 6.52 -8.03 -33.90
CA GLN A 80 5.29 -8.47 -34.50
C GLN A 80 4.09 -7.60 -34.14
N PHE A 81 3.98 -7.19 -32.89
CA PHE A 81 2.77 -6.54 -32.35
C PHE A 81 2.96 -5.08 -31.93
N VAL A 82 4.18 -4.68 -31.56
CA VAL A 82 4.48 -3.33 -31.04
C VAL A 82 5.84 -2.86 -31.60
N PRO A 83 5.94 -2.58 -32.90
CA PRO A 83 7.23 -2.25 -33.55
C PRO A 83 7.97 -1.09 -32.89
N THR A 84 7.27 -0.10 -32.39
CA THR A 84 7.83 1.06 -31.66
C THR A 84 8.56 0.66 -30.36
N ALA A 85 8.17 -0.43 -29.72
CA ALA A 85 8.84 -0.96 -28.55
C ALA A 85 10.09 -1.79 -28.93
N ALA A 86 10.11 -2.39 -30.13
CA ALA A 86 11.22 -3.23 -30.55
C ALA A 86 12.56 -2.49 -30.67
N GLU A 87 12.50 -1.21 -31.08
CA GLU A 87 13.70 -0.36 -31.21
C GLU A 87 14.24 0.12 -29.87
N LYS A 88 13.38 0.16 -28.84
CA LYS A 88 13.71 0.61 -27.49
C LYS A 88 14.14 -0.53 -26.57
N LEU A 89 14.03 -1.78 -27.03
CA LEU A 89 14.29 -2.97 -26.23
C LEU A 89 15.80 -3.34 -26.30
N HIS A 90 16.45 -3.36 -25.15
CA HIS A 90 17.86 -3.66 -25.02
C HIS A 90 18.08 -4.81 -24.06
N PHE A 91 19.06 -5.68 -24.39
CA PHE A 91 19.51 -6.69 -23.47
C PHE A 91 20.54 -6.06 -22.53
N TYR A 92 20.32 -6.22 -21.21
CA TYR A 92 21.23 -5.74 -20.19
C TYR A 92 22.31 -6.82 -19.89
N GLU A 93 23.57 -6.45 -19.97
CA GLU A 93 24.72 -7.33 -19.73
C GLU A 93 25.57 -6.90 -18.50
N GLY A 94 25.06 -5.96 -17.70
CA GLY A 94 25.76 -5.49 -16.50
C GLY A 94 25.81 -6.53 -15.38
N GLU A 95 26.76 -6.38 -14.48
CA GLU A 95 26.91 -7.26 -13.32
C GLU A 95 25.94 -6.93 -12.18
N THR A 96 25.53 -5.67 -12.08
CA THR A 96 24.59 -5.21 -11.05
C THR A 96 23.16 -5.57 -11.45
N PRO A 97 22.36 -6.24 -10.61
CA PRO A 97 20.96 -6.51 -10.91
C PRO A 97 20.17 -5.22 -11.26
N LEU A 98 19.27 -5.30 -12.25
CA LEU A 98 18.50 -4.13 -12.72
C LEU A 98 17.73 -3.42 -11.60
N PHE A 99 17.12 -4.15 -10.68
CA PHE A 99 16.37 -3.56 -9.58
C PHE A 99 17.27 -2.77 -8.62
N GLU A 100 18.46 -3.29 -8.35
CA GLU A 100 19.48 -2.58 -7.57
C GLU A 100 20.01 -1.35 -8.31
N LEU A 101 20.36 -1.49 -9.59
CA LEU A 101 20.88 -0.40 -10.43
C LEU A 101 19.94 0.81 -10.46
N TYR A 102 18.63 0.56 -10.57
CA TYR A 102 17.61 1.60 -10.60
C TYR A 102 16.98 1.91 -9.24
N GLY A 103 17.46 1.27 -8.17
CA GLY A 103 16.97 1.49 -6.80
C GLY A 103 15.49 1.11 -6.60
N ILE A 104 15.00 0.14 -7.36
CA ILE A 104 13.59 -0.27 -7.35
C ILE A 104 13.17 -0.81 -5.99
N ASP A 105 14.01 -1.66 -5.36
CA ASP A 105 13.71 -2.24 -4.05
C ASP A 105 13.55 -1.16 -2.99
N ALA A 106 14.42 -0.14 -2.98
CA ALA A 106 14.32 0.99 -2.06
C ALA A 106 13.05 1.83 -2.30
N GLU A 107 12.62 1.99 -3.56
CA GLU A 107 11.37 2.70 -3.87
C GLU A 107 10.13 1.87 -3.49
N LEU A 108 10.17 0.54 -3.61
CA LEU A 108 9.11 -0.36 -3.16
C LEU A 108 8.96 -0.31 -1.63
N GLU A 109 10.05 -0.41 -0.88
CA GLU A 109 10.04 -0.28 0.59
C GLU A 109 9.43 1.07 1.03
N LYS A 110 9.84 2.18 0.41
CA LYS A 110 9.25 3.50 0.68
C LYS A 110 7.76 3.55 0.32
N ALA A 111 7.36 2.87 -0.75
CA ALA A 111 5.97 2.84 -1.19
C ALA A 111 5.06 1.99 -0.28
N LEU A 112 5.60 1.07 0.50
CA LEU A 112 4.88 0.33 1.54
C LEU A 112 4.77 1.11 2.85
N GLY A 113 5.66 2.06 3.10
CA GLY A 113 5.63 2.91 4.28
C GLY A 113 4.47 3.92 4.28
N ARG A 114 3.96 4.28 5.46
CA ARG A 114 2.90 5.30 5.60
C ARG A 114 3.42 6.70 5.30
N ARG A 115 4.67 7.01 5.63
CA ARG A 115 5.28 8.32 5.52
C ARG A 115 6.08 8.46 4.23
N VAL A 116 5.95 9.63 3.60
CA VAL A 116 6.73 10.04 2.43
C VAL A 116 7.30 11.42 2.68
N ASP A 117 8.62 11.52 2.76
CA ASP A 117 9.30 12.80 2.98
C ASP A 117 9.34 13.65 1.70
N LEU A 118 9.17 14.95 1.87
CA LEU A 118 9.24 15.97 0.81
C LEU A 118 10.61 16.64 0.80
N LYS A 119 11.08 17.09 -0.36
CA LYS A 119 12.34 17.82 -0.49
C LYS A 119 12.33 19.16 0.25
N SER A 120 11.16 19.77 0.41
CA SER A 120 10.92 20.97 1.21
C SER A 120 11.14 20.78 2.71
N GLY A 121 11.34 19.56 3.17
CA GLY A 121 11.45 19.21 4.59
C GLY A 121 10.12 18.83 5.26
N GLY A 122 9.00 18.94 4.55
CA GLY A 122 7.71 18.43 4.95
C GLY A 122 7.60 16.93 4.71
N TYR A 123 6.42 16.37 4.99
CA TYR A 123 6.12 14.97 4.71
C TYR A 123 4.62 14.73 4.52
N LEU A 124 4.30 13.64 3.84
CA LEU A 124 2.95 13.12 3.67
C LEU A 124 2.75 11.89 4.53
N VAL A 125 1.54 11.70 5.04
CA VAL A 125 1.10 10.47 5.70
C VAL A 125 -0.05 9.88 4.91
N PHE A 126 0.09 8.62 4.51
CA PHE A 126 -0.92 7.87 3.77
C PHE A 126 -1.57 6.85 4.69
N ASP A 127 -2.86 6.94 4.90
CA ASP A 127 -3.66 5.97 5.63
C ASP A 127 -4.74 5.38 4.73
N GLN A 128 -4.68 4.08 4.54
CA GLN A 128 -5.67 3.35 3.77
C GLN A 128 -6.63 2.65 4.73
N THR A 129 -7.90 3.08 4.71
CA THR A 129 -8.99 2.44 5.43
C THR A 129 -9.76 1.49 4.51
N GLU A 130 -10.76 0.81 5.02
CA GLU A 130 -11.64 -0.06 4.22
C GLU A 130 -12.35 0.71 3.08
N ALA A 131 -12.82 1.92 3.35
CA ALA A 131 -13.65 2.69 2.41
C ALA A 131 -12.88 3.72 1.59
N MET A 132 -11.79 4.30 2.12
CA MET A 132 -11.10 5.43 1.52
C MET A 132 -9.63 5.46 1.88
N THR A 133 -8.86 6.27 1.16
CA THR A 133 -7.49 6.65 1.51
C THR A 133 -7.48 8.08 1.99
N THR A 134 -6.82 8.35 3.11
CA THR A 134 -6.56 9.71 3.60
C THR A 134 -5.09 10.04 3.42
N ILE A 135 -4.80 11.28 3.08
CA ILE A 135 -3.45 11.80 2.87
C ILE A 135 -3.35 13.11 3.64
N ASP A 136 -2.48 13.13 4.65
CA ASP A 136 -2.20 14.29 5.48
C ASP A 136 -0.86 14.92 5.07
N VAL A 137 -0.83 16.25 4.92
CA VAL A 137 0.35 17.02 4.52
C VAL A 137 0.90 17.80 5.70
N ASN A 138 2.15 17.56 6.03
CA ASN A 138 2.83 18.17 7.17
C ASN A 138 4.06 19.01 6.76
N THR A 139 4.29 20.14 7.43
CA THR A 139 5.46 21.01 7.18
C THR A 139 6.78 20.45 7.71
N GLY A 140 6.74 19.46 8.62
CA GLY A 140 7.94 19.01 9.34
C GLY A 140 8.46 20.03 10.35
N ALA A 141 9.72 19.85 10.79
CA ALA A 141 10.34 20.68 11.83
C ALA A 141 10.88 22.04 11.31
N TYR A 142 10.98 22.23 10.01
CA TYR A 142 11.58 23.42 9.42
C TYR A 142 10.52 24.48 9.12
N VAL A 143 10.21 25.30 10.10
CA VAL A 143 9.37 26.49 9.96
C VAL A 143 10.30 27.71 9.93
N GLY A 144 10.62 28.21 8.73
CA GLY A 144 11.37 29.46 8.56
C GLY A 144 10.59 30.63 9.16
N LYS A 145 11.21 31.38 10.05
CA LYS A 145 10.56 32.46 10.82
C LYS A 145 10.09 33.67 10.01
N ARG A 146 10.45 33.81 8.72
CA ARG A 146 10.16 35.03 7.94
C ARG A 146 9.07 34.91 6.87
N ASP A 147 8.80 33.70 6.35
CA ASP A 147 7.76 33.49 5.33
C ASP A 147 7.03 32.15 5.53
N PHE A 148 6.31 32.04 6.64
CA PHE A 148 5.51 30.83 6.93
C PHE A 148 4.51 30.53 5.82
N SER A 149 3.81 31.56 5.31
CA SER A 149 2.84 31.41 4.22
C SER A 149 3.45 30.88 2.93
N ASP A 150 4.66 31.35 2.57
CA ASP A 150 5.37 30.90 1.37
C ASP A 150 5.93 29.47 1.54
N THR A 151 6.35 29.13 2.76
CA THR A 151 6.81 27.75 3.07
C THR A 151 5.65 26.78 2.95
N VAL A 152 4.49 27.06 3.54
CA VAL A 152 3.26 26.26 3.43
C VAL A 152 2.85 26.10 1.97
N PHE A 153 2.83 27.18 1.21
CA PHE A 153 2.44 27.16 -0.19
C PHE A 153 3.37 26.27 -1.03
N LYS A 154 4.70 26.40 -0.86
CA LYS A 154 5.68 25.55 -1.55
C LYS A 154 5.56 24.08 -1.16
N THR A 155 5.38 23.81 0.12
CA THR A 155 5.17 22.43 0.61
C THR A 155 3.91 21.82 0.01
N ASN A 156 2.80 22.56 -0.04
CA ASN A 156 1.57 22.08 -0.64
C ASN A 156 1.66 21.86 -2.15
N LEU A 157 2.40 22.72 -2.88
CA LEU A 157 2.68 22.53 -4.32
C LEU A 157 3.50 21.25 -4.56
N GLU A 158 4.54 21.03 -3.78
CA GLU A 158 5.34 19.80 -3.87
C GLU A 158 4.50 18.58 -3.49
N ALA A 159 3.72 18.69 -2.41
CA ALA A 159 2.79 17.64 -1.98
C ALA A 159 1.85 17.21 -3.10
N ALA A 160 1.26 18.15 -3.86
CA ALA A 160 0.36 17.84 -4.97
C ALA A 160 1.03 16.96 -6.04
N GLN A 161 2.30 17.23 -6.38
CA GLN A 161 3.06 16.43 -7.33
C GLN A 161 3.39 15.03 -6.78
N VAL A 162 3.85 14.98 -5.52
CA VAL A 162 4.22 13.72 -4.86
C VAL A 162 2.99 12.84 -4.64
N ILE A 163 1.84 13.42 -4.25
CA ILE A 163 0.58 12.69 -4.12
C ILE A 163 0.23 11.99 -5.44
N ALA A 164 0.22 12.71 -6.56
CA ALA A 164 -0.09 12.13 -7.86
C ALA A 164 0.85 10.97 -8.23
N ARG A 165 2.16 11.09 -7.94
CA ARG A 165 3.13 10.01 -8.12
C ARG A 165 2.84 8.81 -7.23
N GLN A 166 2.56 9.04 -5.94
CA GLN A 166 2.30 7.98 -4.96
C GLN A 166 1.00 7.23 -5.24
N LEU A 167 -0.05 7.92 -5.70
CA LEU A 167 -1.30 7.27 -6.10
C LEU A 167 -1.08 6.25 -7.22
N ARG A 168 -0.23 6.57 -8.20
CA ARG A 168 0.15 5.65 -9.28
C ARG A 168 1.02 4.51 -8.78
N LEU A 169 2.10 4.82 -8.03
CA LEU A 169 3.07 3.86 -7.54
C LEU A 169 2.42 2.83 -6.61
N ARG A 170 1.60 3.28 -5.67
CA ARG A 170 0.87 2.43 -4.72
C ARG A 170 -0.42 1.84 -5.29
N ASN A 171 -0.80 2.25 -6.50
CA ASN A 171 -2.08 1.91 -7.15
C ASN A 171 -3.30 2.14 -6.23
N LEU A 172 -3.32 3.27 -5.53
CA LEU A 172 -4.44 3.64 -4.67
C LEU A 172 -5.63 4.07 -5.51
N GLY A 173 -6.81 3.59 -5.16
CA GLY A 173 -8.06 3.88 -5.88
C GLY A 173 -9.26 3.93 -4.95
N GLY A 174 -10.38 4.37 -5.48
CA GLY A 174 -11.60 4.65 -4.73
C GLY A 174 -11.65 6.12 -4.31
N ILE A 175 -12.21 6.39 -3.14
CA ILE A 175 -12.28 7.73 -2.55
C ILE A 175 -10.93 8.06 -1.90
N ILE A 176 -10.42 9.25 -2.16
CA ILE A 176 -9.17 9.76 -1.61
C ILE A 176 -9.44 11.15 -1.07
N ILE A 177 -9.07 11.39 0.17
CA ILE A 177 -9.19 12.68 0.84
C ILE A 177 -7.79 13.21 1.13
N VAL A 178 -7.53 14.42 0.71
CA VAL A 178 -6.25 15.09 0.96
C VAL A 178 -6.48 16.27 1.90
N ASP A 179 -5.72 16.28 2.99
CA ASP A 179 -5.65 17.37 3.96
C ASP A 179 -4.36 18.16 3.69
N PHE A 180 -4.51 19.28 2.98
CA PHE A 180 -3.41 20.20 2.72
C PHE A 180 -3.22 21.11 3.92
N ILE A 181 -1.97 21.55 4.14
CA ILE A 181 -1.69 22.53 5.17
C ILE A 181 -2.50 23.81 4.88
N ASP A 182 -3.11 24.36 5.92
CA ASP A 182 -3.99 25.53 5.81
C ASP A 182 -3.34 26.72 5.09
N MET A 183 -4.06 27.26 4.11
CA MET A 183 -3.64 28.42 3.33
C MET A 183 -4.65 29.56 3.52
N ALA A 184 -4.17 30.72 3.96
CA ALA A 184 -5.01 31.89 4.17
C ALA A 184 -5.45 32.59 2.87
N LYS A 185 -4.65 32.44 1.78
CA LYS A 185 -4.89 33.09 0.48
C LYS A 185 -5.60 32.13 -0.47
N ASP A 186 -6.72 32.56 -1.03
CA ASP A 186 -7.46 31.76 -2.02
C ASP A 186 -6.63 31.51 -3.29
N GLU A 187 -5.79 32.46 -3.70
CA GLU A 187 -4.86 32.30 -4.83
C GLU A 187 -3.92 31.10 -4.63
N HIS A 188 -3.42 30.87 -3.41
CA HIS A 188 -2.58 29.74 -3.08
C HIS A 188 -3.36 28.42 -3.15
N ARG A 189 -4.61 28.38 -2.67
CA ARG A 189 -5.51 27.21 -2.76
C ARG A 189 -5.77 26.85 -4.21
N GLU A 190 -6.10 27.83 -5.05
CA GLU A 190 -6.36 27.61 -6.47
C GLU A 190 -5.10 27.12 -7.20
N ALA A 191 -3.93 27.67 -6.89
CA ALA A 191 -2.67 27.23 -7.48
C ALA A 191 -2.31 25.78 -7.12
N VAL A 192 -2.48 25.40 -5.84
CA VAL A 192 -2.26 24.02 -5.38
C VAL A 192 -3.24 23.06 -6.03
N LEU A 193 -4.51 23.43 -6.14
CA LEU A 193 -5.53 22.61 -6.80
C LEU A 193 -5.26 22.44 -8.30
N SER A 194 -4.82 23.51 -8.97
CA SER A 194 -4.41 23.48 -10.37
C SER A 194 -3.21 22.56 -10.58
N GLU A 195 -2.21 22.62 -9.69
CA GLU A 195 -1.04 21.75 -9.74
C GLU A 195 -1.41 20.29 -9.50
N LEU A 196 -2.29 20.00 -8.54
CA LEU A 196 -2.79 18.65 -8.31
C LEU A 196 -3.49 18.10 -9.55
N ARG A 197 -4.39 18.89 -10.15
CA ARG A 197 -5.10 18.50 -11.37
C ARG A 197 -4.14 18.25 -12.53
N ARG A 198 -3.13 19.09 -12.69
CA ARG A 198 -2.07 18.93 -13.69
C ARG A 198 -1.26 17.65 -13.47
N ALA A 199 -0.85 17.37 -12.24
CA ALA A 199 -0.05 16.21 -11.90
C ALA A 199 -0.82 14.89 -12.09
N VAL A 200 -2.11 14.86 -11.76
CA VAL A 200 -2.95 13.65 -11.94
C VAL A 200 -3.37 13.46 -13.40
N ALA A 201 -3.34 14.48 -14.26
CA ALA A 201 -3.66 14.34 -15.70
C ALA A 201 -2.70 13.40 -16.43
N HIS A 202 -1.51 13.15 -15.90
CA HIS A 202 -0.57 12.15 -16.43
C HIS A 202 -0.95 10.71 -16.07
N ASP A 203 -1.96 10.49 -15.24
CA ASP A 203 -2.45 9.15 -14.93
C ASP A 203 -3.49 8.72 -15.96
N ARG A 204 -3.29 7.56 -16.57
CA ARG A 204 -4.25 6.97 -17.53
C ARG A 204 -5.57 6.54 -16.89
N THR A 205 -5.57 6.42 -15.56
CA THR A 205 -6.76 6.01 -14.82
C THR A 205 -7.68 7.21 -14.63
N LYS A 206 -8.96 7.03 -14.92
CA LYS A 206 -9.97 8.09 -14.74
C LYS A 206 -9.97 8.58 -13.29
N MET A 207 -9.80 9.89 -13.14
CA MET A 207 -9.78 10.58 -11.86
C MET A 207 -10.72 11.79 -11.89
N THR A 208 -11.28 12.10 -10.72
CA THR A 208 -12.06 13.33 -10.51
C THR A 208 -11.49 14.04 -9.29
N VAL A 209 -11.21 15.33 -9.38
CA VAL A 209 -10.68 16.15 -8.29
C VAL A 209 -11.67 17.28 -8.01
N SER A 210 -12.20 17.34 -6.77
CA SER A 210 -13.06 18.43 -6.30
C SER A 210 -12.26 19.70 -6.03
N GLY A 211 -12.95 20.78 -5.67
CA GLY A 211 -12.33 21.93 -5.01
C GLY A 211 -12.10 21.68 -3.52
N PHE A 212 -11.47 22.64 -2.85
CA PHE A 212 -11.45 22.68 -1.39
C PHE A 212 -12.89 22.77 -0.86
N ASN A 213 -13.21 21.95 0.11
CA ASN A 213 -14.47 22.03 0.82
C ASN A 213 -14.39 23.04 1.98
N GLU A 214 -15.50 23.20 2.73
CA GLU A 214 -15.58 24.10 3.89
C GLU A 214 -14.60 23.72 5.02
N LEU A 215 -14.14 22.48 5.07
CA LEU A 215 -13.16 21.99 6.04
C LEU A 215 -11.71 22.13 5.56
N GLY A 216 -11.47 22.69 4.37
CA GLY A 216 -10.13 22.79 3.80
C GLY A 216 -9.62 21.52 3.13
N LEU A 217 -10.44 20.46 3.01
CA LEU A 217 -10.08 19.20 2.43
C LEU A 217 -10.33 19.16 0.92
N VAL A 218 -9.51 18.43 0.19
CA VAL A 218 -9.73 18.11 -1.23
C VAL A 218 -10.14 16.66 -1.37
N ALA A 219 -11.35 16.42 -1.87
CA ALA A 219 -11.83 15.08 -2.19
C ALA A 219 -11.53 14.75 -3.65
N MET A 220 -11.10 13.53 -3.89
CA MET A 220 -10.87 13.02 -5.23
C MET A 220 -11.28 11.56 -5.34
N THR A 221 -11.52 11.11 -6.56
CA THR A 221 -11.78 9.70 -6.85
C THR A 221 -10.84 9.22 -7.94
N ARG A 222 -10.35 7.99 -7.78
CA ARG A 222 -9.56 7.28 -8.79
C ARG A 222 -10.17 5.91 -9.03
N LYS A 223 -10.45 5.57 -10.29
CA LYS A 223 -11.04 4.27 -10.63
C LYS A 223 -10.11 3.14 -10.16
N ARG A 224 -10.65 2.18 -9.41
CA ARG A 224 -9.89 0.97 -9.03
C ARG A 224 -9.75 0.08 -10.26
N THR A 225 -8.53 -0.13 -10.72
CA THR A 225 -8.21 -1.01 -11.86
C THR A 225 -7.60 -2.32 -11.42
N ARG A 226 -6.87 -2.30 -10.29
CA ARG A 226 -6.18 -3.43 -9.65
C ARG A 226 -6.16 -3.21 -8.14
N GLU A 227 -5.71 -4.20 -7.40
CA GLU A 227 -5.44 -4.07 -5.97
C GLU A 227 -4.26 -3.13 -5.69
N SER A 228 -4.22 -2.54 -4.49
CA SER A 228 -3.12 -1.67 -4.10
C SER A 228 -1.82 -2.45 -3.92
N LEU A 229 -0.68 -1.77 -4.02
CA LEU A 229 0.64 -2.37 -3.83
C LEU A 229 0.75 -3.09 -2.48
N ALA A 230 0.27 -2.45 -1.40
CA ALA A 230 0.28 -3.04 -0.06
C ALA A 230 -0.58 -4.31 0.02
N HIS A 231 -1.74 -4.35 -0.66
CA HIS A 231 -2.59 -5.53 -0.66
C HIS A 231 -1.96 -6.72 -1.40
N VAL A 232 -1.12 -6.43 -2.40
CA VAL A 232 -0.40 -7.48 -3.17
C VAL A 232 0.83 -7.99 -2.44
N LEU A 233 1.57 -7.12 -1.73
CA LEU A 233 2.87 -7.42 -1.15
C LEU A 233 2.86 -7.67 0.36
N CYS A 234 1.79 -7.29 1.07
CA CYS A 234 1.70 -7.40 2.51
C CYS A 234 0.50 -8.24 2.93
N GLU A 235 0.60 -8.82 4.11
CA GLU A 235 -0.50 -9.48 4.82
C GLU A 235 -0.85 -8.74 6.11
N THR A 236 -2.01 -9.01 6.65
CA THR A 236 -2.44 -8.41 7.92
C THR A 236 -1.51 -8.82 9.04
N CYS A 237 -1.04 -7.84 9.82
CA CYS A 237 -0.16 -8.11 10.96
C CYS A 237 -0.83 -9.09 11.95
N PRO A 238 -0.25 -10.27 12.24
CA PRO A 238 -0.85 -11.26 13.12
C PRO A 238 -0.96 -10.76 14.59
N ILE A 239 -0.09 -9.85 15.00
CA ILE A 239 -0.06 -9.37 16.39
C ILE A 239 -1.24 -8.44 16.68
N CYS A 240 -1.49 -7.43 15.82
CA CYS A 240 -2.56 -6.46 16.06
C CYS A 240 -3.82 -6.70 15.18
N GLY A 241 -3.81 -7.69 14.31
CA GLY A 241 -4.92 -7.96 13.39
C GLY A 241 -5.28 -6.76 12.49
N GLY A 242 -4.29 -5.93 12.16
CA GLY A 242 -4.48 -4.72 11.34
C GLY A 242 -4.91 -3.47 12.11
N ARG A 243 -5.03 -3.54 13.45
CA ARG A 243 -5.44 -2.38 14.28
C ARG A 243 -4.38 -1.27 14.33
N GLY A 244 -3.10 -1.61 14.15
CA GLY A 244 -1.97 -0.68 14.29
C GLY A 244 -1.51 -0.44 15.74
N GLU A 245 -2.29 -0.89 16.72
CA GLU A 245 -2.05 -0.73 18.17
C GLU A 245 -2.33 -2.05 18.87
N ILE A 246 -1.64 -2.27 20.00
CA ILE A 246 -1.87 -3.38 20.92
C ILE A 246 -2.11 -2.82 22.33
N LYS A 247 -2.81 -3.59 23.18
CA LYS A 247 -2.98 -3.22 24.59
C LYS A 247 -1.63 -3.15 25.28
N THR A 248 -1.48 -2.21 26.20
CA THR A 248 -0.30 -2.16 27.04
C THR A 248 -0.24 -3.38 27.98
N ALA A 249 0.95 -3.83 28.35
CA ALA A 249 1.12 -4.94 29.28
C ALA A 249 0.35 -4.70 30.60
N ARG A 250 0.30 -3.45 31.10
CA ARG A 250 -0.49 -3.07 32.27
C ARG A 250 -1.99 -3.27 32.09
N THR A 251 -2.53 -2.96 30.91
CA THR A 251 -3.94 -3.23 30.58
C THR A 251 -4.23 -4.72 30.66
N VAL A 252 -3.32 -5.53 30.11
CA VAL A 252 -3.44 -6.99 30.11
C VAL A 252 -3.34 -7.54 31.55
N CYS A 253 -2.42 -7.03 32.38
CA CYS A 253 -2.34 -7.40 33.79
C CYS A 253 -3.70 -7.19 34.49
N TYR A 254 -4.32 -6.03 34.29
CA TYR A 254 -5.62 -5.77 34.93
C TYR A 254 -6.76 -6.62 34.32
N GLU A 255 -6.69 -7.03 33.10
CA GLU A 255 -7.65 -8.00 32.53
C GLU A 255 -7.51 -9.36 33.19
N ILE A 256 -6.27 -9.85 33.39
CA ILE A 256 -5.96 -11.10 34.05
C ILE A 256 -6.45 -11.06 35.52
N LEU A 257 -6.13 -10.00 36.26
CA LEU A 257 -6.55 -9.86 37.66
C LEU A 257 -8.08 -9.86 37.80
N ARG A 258 -8.79 -9.15 36.89
CA ARG A 258 -10.26 -9.18 36.85
C ARG A 258 -10.83 -10.55 36.52
N GLU A 259 -10.19 -11.26 35.61
CA GLU A 259 -10.62 -12.61 35.24
C GLU A 259 -10.50 -13.58 36.42
N ILE A 260 -9.40 -13.51 37.20
CA ILE A 260 -9.23 -14.32 38.40
C ILE A 260 -10.36 -14.03 39.40
N VAL A 261 -10.69 -12.75 39.64
CA VAL A 261 -11.84 -12.39 40.50
C VAL A 261 -13.15 -12.98 39.97
N ARG A 262 -13.35 -12.98 38.69
CA ARG A 262 -14.54 -13.57 38.04
C ARG A 262 -14.58 -15.09 38.26
N LEU A 263 -13.46 -15.76 37.97
CA LEU A 263 -13.32 -17.20 38.13
C LEU A 263 -13.47 -17.68 39.56
N SER A 264 -12.93 -16.93 40.53
CA SER A 264 -13.04 -17.26 41.98
C SER A 264 -14.48 -17.24 42.48
N LYS A 265 -15.34 -16.41 41.89
CA LYS A 265 -16.78 -16.37 42.20
C LYS A 265 -17.54 -17.51 41.56
N GLN A 266 -17.11 -17.93 40.40
CA GLN A 266 -17.77 -18.96 39.59
C GLN A 266 -17.38 -20.37 40.02
N TYR A 267 -16.12 -20.61 40.39
CA TYR A 267 -15.55 -21.91 40.70
C TYR A 267 -14.98 -21.89 42.12
N LYS A 268 -15.69 -22.46 43.08
CA LYS A 268 -15.33 -22.41 44.50
C LYS A 268 -14.35 -23.51 44.94
N ASP A 269 -14.26 -24.60 44.19
CA ASP A 269 -13.51 -25.80 44.56
C ASP A 269 -12.11 -25.88 43.95
N MET A 270 -11.60 -24.77 43.36
CA MET A 270 -10.28 -24.73 42.76
C MET A 270 -9.19 -24.64 43.80
N LYS A 271 -8.05 -25.33 43.57
CA LYS A 271 -6.91 -25.34 44.46
C LYS A 271 -5.92 -24.21 44.21
N GLU A 272 -5.71 -23.90 42.90
CA GLU A 272 -4.77 -22.86 42.48
C GLU A 272 -5.23 -22.22 41.15
N TYR A 273 -4.74 -21.01 40.85
CA TYR A 273 -4.85 -20.34 39.56
C TYR A 273 -3.46 -20.27 38.95
N ARG A 274 -3.35 -20.65 37.69
CA ARG A 274 -2.11 -20.58 36.95
C ARG A 274 -2.28 -19.62 35.77
N ILE A 275 -1.54 -18.53 35.77
CA ILE A 275 -1.55 -17.52 34.71
C ILE A 275 -0.46 -17.88 33.73
N LEU A 276 -0.82 -18.03 32.46
CA LEU A 276 0.09 -18.12 31.33
C LEU A 276 0.00 -16.80 30.54
N ALA A 277 1.12 -16.13 30.36
CA ALA A 277 1.17 -14.89 29.60
C ALA A 277 2.59 -14.67 29.02
N SER A 278 2.73 -13.65 28.17
CA SER A 278 4.03 -13.25 27.64
C SER A 278 4.98 -12.79 28.75
N GLN A 279 6.30 -12.89 28.51
CA GLN A 279 7.34 -12.48 29.45
C GLN A 279 7.10 -11.05 29.98
N THR A 280 6.80 -10.09 29.09
CA THR A 280 6.58 -8.68 29.44
C THR A 280 5.42 -8.49 30.41
N VAL A 281 4.35 -9.28 30.31
CA VAL A 281 3.19 -9.22 31.20
C VAL A 281 3.53 -9.85 32.56
N ILE A 282 4.24 -10.97 32.56
CA ILE A 282 4.67 -11.64 33.80
C ILE A 282 5.66 -10.76 34.59
N ASP A 283 6.65 -10.16 33.94
CA ASP A 283 7.59 -9.26 34.58
C ASP A 283 6.87 -8.06 35.23
N LEU A 284 5.90 -7.47 34.52
CA LEU A 284 5.12 -6.37 35.07
C LEU A 284 4.26 -6.77 36.27
N LEU A 285 3.66 -7.97 36.24
CA LEU A 285 2.92 -8.53 37.40
C LEU A 285 3.82 -8.74 38.62
N LEU A 286 5.08 -9.16 38.42
CA LEU A 286 6.04 -9.42 39.50
C LEU A 286 6.66 -8.13 40.05
N GLU A 287 6.89 -7.15 39.24
CA GLU A 287 7.59 -5.91 39.61
C GLU A 287 6.61 -4.80 40.00
N GLU A 288 5.89 -4.22 39.03
CA GLU A 288 5.09 -3.03 39.28
C GLU A 288 3.71 -3.33 39.88
N GLU A 289 3.08 -4.44 39.54
CA GLU A 289 1.74 -4.82 39.97
C GLU A 289 1.75 -5.91 41.06
N SER A 290 2.93 -6.17 41.65
CA SER A 290 3.12 -7.19 42.69
C SER A 290 2.20 -7.02 43.89
N GLN A 291 1.98 -5.76 44.34
CA GLN A 291 1.07 -5.46 45.43
C GLN A 291 -0.39 -5.79 45.09
N ALA A 292 -0.82 -5.50 43.86
CA ALA A 292 -2.18 -5.83 43.40
C ALA A 292 -2.39 -7.34 43.28
N LEU A 293 -1.36 -8.06 42.84
CA LEU A 293 -1.37 -9.52 42.75
C LEU A 293 -1.44 -10.16 44.18
N GLU A 294 -0.66 -9.63 45.15
CA GLU A 294 -0.67 -10.11 46.52
C GLU A 294 -2.04 -9.89 47.18
N LEU A 295 -2.62 -8.69 47.03
CA LEU A 295 -3.96 -8.39 47.56
C LEU A 295 -5.02 -9.31 46.96
N LEU A 296 -4.91 -9.59 45.66
CA LEU A 296 -5.81 -10.51 44.97
C LEU A 296 -5.65 -11.94 45.54
N GLN A 297 -4.41 -12.42 45.70
CA GLN A 297 -4.14 -13.75 46.23
C GLN A 297 -4.71 -13.91 47.65
N GLN A 298 -4.59 -12.88 48.49
CA GLN A 298 -5.20 -12.86 49.84
C GLN A 298 -6.73 -12.88 49.74
N SER A 299 -7.33 -12.14 48.80
CA SER A 299 -8.78 -12.08 48.61
C SER A 299 -9.41 -13.37 48.11
N VAL A 300 -8.72 -14.09 47.22
CA VAL A 300 -9.20 -15.36 46.67
C VAL A 300 -8.84 -16.57 47.51
N GLU A 301 -7.98 -16.38 48.55
CA GLU A 301 -7.50 -17.43 49.50
C GLU A 301 -6.89 -18.65 48.78
N ARG A 302 -6.29 -18.45 47.61
CA ARG A 302 -5.69 -19.51 46.78
C ARG A 302 -4.38 -19.02 46.17
N PRO A 303 -3.41 -19.90 45.95
CA PRO A 303 -2.16 -19.54 45.28
C PRO A 303 -2.41 -19.15 43.80
N ILE A 304 -1.71 -18.11 43.36
CA ILE A 304 -1.67 -17.68 41.97
C ILE A 304 -0.24 -17.91 41.47
N LEU A 305 -0.08 -18.83 40.54
CA LEU A 305 1.20 -19.17 39.93
C LEU A 305 1.33 -18.41 38.60
N LEU A 306 2.52 -17.91 38.31
CA LEU A 306 2.84 -17.19 37.09
C LEU A 306 3.76 -18.04 36.22
N GLU A 307 3.41 -18.24 34.97
CA GLU A 307 4.20 -18.99 33.99
C GLU A 307 4.33 -18.17 32.71
N VAL A 308 5.54 -18.15 32.16
CA VAL A 308 5.80 -17.49 30.86
C VAL A 308 5.52 -18.46 29.74
N GLU A 309 4.63 -18.06 28.82
CA GLU A 309 4.43 -18.76 27.57
C GLU A 309 5.10 -17.97 26.41
N ALA A 310 6.22 -18.48 25.92
CA ALA A 310 7.06 -17.81 24.96
C ALA A 310 6.38 -17.62 23.57
N ALA A 311 5.38 -18.44 23.30
CA ALA A 311 4.62 -18.35 22.02
C ALA A 311 3.53 -17.26 22.06
N TYR A 312 3.20 -16.74 23.26
CA TYR A 312 2.14 -15.74 23.39
C TYR A 312 2.61 -14.33 23.03
N SER A 313 1.79 -13.64 22.26
CA SER A 313 1.91 -12.20 22.09
C SER A 313 1.55 -11.47 23.38
N GLN A 314 1.80 -10.16 23.46
CA GLN A 314 1.50 -9.36 24.66
C GLN A 314 0.02 -9.39 25.07
N GLU A 315 -0.90 -9.57 24.13
CA GLU A 315 -2.34 -9.57 24.40
C GLU A 315 -2.91 -10.97 24.69
N GLU A 316 -2.11 -12.03 24.48
CA GLU A 316 -2.52 -13.41 24.69
C GLU A 316 -2.18 -13.84 26.11
N TRP A 317 -3.16 -14.41 26.77
CA TRP A 317 -3.03 -14.96 28.12
C TRP A 317 -4.12 -15.98 28.41
N ASP A 318 -3.82 -16.90 29.32
CA ASP A 318 -4.77 -17.88 29.83
C ASP A 318 -4.71 -17.95 31.37
N VAL A 319 -5.83 -18.31 31.98
CA VAL A 319 -5.92 -18.67 33.39
C VAL A 319 -6.39 -20.11 33.51
N ILE A 320 -5.49 -20.97 33.91
CA ILE A 320 -5.76 -22.39 34.13
C ILE A 320 -6.22 -22.60 35.59
N LEU A 321 -7.30 -23.34 35.73
CA LEU A 321 -7.86 -23.73 37.02
C LEU A 321 -7.35 -25.14 37.36
N ALA A 322 -6.71 -25.34 38.55
CA ALA A 322 -6.19 -26.63 39.00
C ALA A 322 -6.67 -27.01 40.41
#